data_cd5267a8b02b3fbde35f2a73321e9dd5
#
_entry.id   cd5267a8b02b3fbde35f2a73321e9dd5
#
_cell.length_a   1.000
_cell.length_b   1.000
_cell.length_c   1.000
_cell.angle_alpha   90.00
_cell.angle_beta   90.00
_cell.angle_gamma   90.00
#
_symmetry.space_group_name_H-M   'P 1'
#
loop_
_entity.id
_entity.type
_entity.pdbx_description
1 polymer ?
#
loop_
_entity_poly.entity_id
_entity_poly.type
_entity_poly.pdbx_seq_one_letter_code
_entity_poly.pdbx_strand_id
1 'polypeptide(L)'
;MKIIENILSAEDIQVFKKYWADNHQHAYINGKPEGVPPGIGVHDHIDRRLLVKENTQAYSILENIVNTHFPGENYFWGNFQRQVTSHSLHVDEFGKDRPDMTHTIIFALDDQPKFKAIIFKELFNSCQDIEPYMEEKLKGPKISNISKTEDLDHCADWRDLTRNYCDWLELEGIFTYKAGDAVLFDTNQIHVTSYWNKYPEFQSRDLVQIHVGKRSPNSYSDQTQIQKGEPIPDLTDIDIR
;
A
#
# COMPACT_ATOMS: atom_id res chain seq x y z
N MET A 1 5.98 -8.52 -10.10
CA MET A 1 5.51 -7.11 -10.21
C MET A 1 5.28 -6.74 -11.68
N LYS A 2 4.29 -5.88 -11.97
CA LYS A 2 4.02 -5.31 -13.30
C LYS A 2 3.63 -3.83 -13.16
N ILE A 3 4.23 -2.97 -13.97
CA ILE A 3 3.82 -1.56 -14.07
C ILE A 3 2.84 -1.44 -15.25
N ILE A 4 1.74 -0.72 -15.07
CA ILE A 4 0.74 -0.45 -16.09
C ILE A 4 0.67 1.06 -16.24
N GLU A 5 1.17 1.56 -17.36
CA GLU A 5 1.23 2.99 -17.63
C GLU A 5 -0.13 3.51 -18.13
N ASN A 6 -0.49 4.71 -17.67
CA ASN A 6 -1.69 5.45 -18.09
C ASN A 6 -3.00 4.64 -17.98
N ILE A 7 -3.13 3.83 -16.94
CA ILE A 7 -4.33 3.01 -16.70
C ILE A 7 -5.52 3.88 -16.24
N LEU A 8 -5.23 5.00 -15.56
CA LEU A 8 -6.22 6.03 -15.23
C LEU A 8 -6.06 7.23 -16.17
N SER A 9 -7.15 7.69 -16.74
CA SER A 9 -7.19 8.98 -17.44
C SER A 9 -7.12 10.16 -16.46
N ALA A 10 -6.88 11.36 -16.97
CA ALA A 10 -6.93 12.58 -16.14
C ALA A 10 -8.33 12.79 -15.54
N GLU A 11 -9.38 12.41 -16.27
CA GLU A 11 -10.77 12.46 -15.82
C GLU A 11 -11.02 11.46 -14.68
N ASP A 12 -10.50 10.25 -14.77
CA ASP A 12 -10.62 9.24 -13.71
C ASP A 12 -9.95 9.72 -12.42
N ILE A 13 -8.75 10.31 -12.54
CA ILE A 13 -8.05 10.90 -11.40
C ILE A 13 -8.89 11.98 -10.73
N GLN A 14 -9.55 12.86 -11.51
CA GLN A 14 -10.42 13.88 -10.94
C GLN A 14 -11.64 13.28 -10.24
N VAL A 15 -12.18 12.15 -10.73
CA VAL A 15 -13.27 11.44 -10.05
C VAL A 15 -12.80 10.97 -8.67
N PHE A 16 -11.61 10.36 -8.55
CA PHE A 16 -11.09 9.93 -7.26
C PHE A 16 -10.82 11.11 -6.31
N LYS A 17 -10.23 12.19 -6.80
CA LYS A 17 -9.99 13.39 -5.99
C LYS A 17 -11.28 14.02 -5.50
N LYS A 18 -12.30 14.09 -6.38
CA LYS A 18 -13.63 14.55 -6.00
C LYS A 18 -14.29 13.60 -5.00
N TYR A 19 -14.17 12.28 -5.18
CA TYR A 19 -14.70 11.29 -4.26
C TYR A 19 -14.13 11.49 -2.84
N TRP A 20 -12.82 11.74 -2.73
CA TRP A 20 -12.20 12.10 -1.46
C TRP A 20 -12.75 13.41 -0.91
N ALA A 21 -12.77 14.48 -1.71
CA ALA A 21 -13.25 15.80 -1.26
C ALA A 21 -14.67 15.76 -0.70
N ASP A 22 -15.55 14.96 -1.33
CA ASP A 22 -16.95 14.83 -0.94
C ASP A 22 -17.18 13.92 0.28
N ASN A 23 -16.24 13.00 0.60
CA ASN A 23 -16.48 11.92 1.56
C ASN A 23 -15.39 11.76 2.64
N HIS A 24 -14.35 12.60 2.69
CA HIS A 24 -13.20 12.43 3.58
C HIS A 24 -13.57 12.41 5.07
N GLN A 25 -14.70 12.99 5.46
CA GLN A 25 -15.25 12.92 6.81
C GLN A 25 -15.60 11.48 7.26
N HIS A 26 -15.72 10.56 6.29
CA HIS A 26 -15.95 9.13 6.54
C HIS A 26 -14.66 8.30 6.45
N ALA A 27 -13.51 8.96 6.23
CA ALA A 27 -12.24 8.28 6.22
C ALA A 27 -11.88 7.81 7.63
N TYR A 28 -11.33 6.61 7.73
CA TYR A 28 -10.80 6.09 8.98
C TYR A 28 -9.27 6.22 9.00
N ILE A 29 -8.70 6.26 10.20
CA ILE A 29 -7.26 6.24 10.38
C ILE A 29 -6.81 4.78 10.43
N ASN A 30 -5.87 4.45 9.55
CA ASN A 30 -5.12 3.22 9.64
C ASN A 30 -3.72 3.57 10.17
N GLY A 31 -3.41 3.09 11.34
CA GLY A 31 -2.14 3.38 11.97
C GLY A 31 -1.89 2.44 13.14
N LYS A 32 -0.72 2.59 13.73
CA LYS A 32 -0.30 1.78 14.87
C LYS A 32 -1.17 2.07 16.10
N PRO A 33 -1.72 1.04 16.75
CA PRO A 33 -2.35 1.22 18.04
C PRO A 33 -1.38 1.80 19.06
N GLU A 34 -1.87 2.67 19.94
CA GLU A 34 -1.07 3.26 21.01
C GLU A 34 -0.43 2.16 21.90
N GLY A 35 0.85 2.31 22.21
CA GLY A 35 1.58 1.37 23.08
C GLY A 35 2.18 0.15 22.39
N VAL A 36 1.95 -0.07 21.09
CA VAL A 36 2.60 -1.17 20.36
C VAL A 36 4.03 -0.76 19.98
N PRO A 37 5.07 -1.57 20.29
CA PRO A 37 6.44 -1.30 19.86
C PRO A 37 6.55 -1.27 18.34
N PRO A 38 7.46 -0.48 17.77
CA PRO A 38 7.75 -0.56 16.34
C PRO A 38 8.35 -1.92 15.98
N GLY A 39 8.00 -2.41 14.81
CA GLY A 39 8.49 -3.68 14.29
C GLY A 39 8.14 -3.86 12.83
N ILE A 40 8.61 -4.93 12.21
CA ILE A 40 8.21 -5.31 10.84
C ILE A 40 6.70 -5.55 10.83
N GLY A 41 6.00 -4.99 9.84
CA GLY A 41 4.54 -5.07 9.73
C GLY A 41 3.77 -4.25 10.76
N VAL A 42 4.44 -3.64 11.73
CA VAL A 42 3.83 -2.68 12.64
C VAL A 42 3.85 -1.32 11.98
N HIS A 43 2.69 -0.86 11.56
CA HIS A 43 2.57 0.38 10.84
C HIS A 43 2.67 1.58 11.79
N ASP A 44 3.84 2.25 11.84
CA ASP A 44 3.98 3.55 12.50
C ASP A 44 3.45 4.72 11.62
N HIS A 45 2.76 4.39 10.55
CA HIS A 45 2.24 5.38 9.63
C HIS A 45 0.80 5.76 9.99
N ILE A 46 0.48 6.99 9.76
CA ILE A 46 -0.88 7.50 9.82
C ILE A 46 -1.39 7.66 8.39
N ASP A 47 -2.26 6.75 7.99
CA ASP A 47 -2.98 6.86 6.73
C ASP A 47 -4.43 7.19 7.02
N ARG A 48 -4.98 8.09 6.22
CA ARG A 48 -6.42 8.25 6.12
C ARG A 48 -6.90 7.41 4.95
N ARG A 49 -7.76 6.45 5.23
CA ARG A 49 -8.32 5.54 4.23
C ARG A 49 -9.82 5.76 4.10
N LEU A 50 -10.28 5.91 2.87
CA LEU A 50 -11.68 6.03 2.52
C LEU A 50 -12.06 4.88 1.58
N LEU A 51 -12.96 4.00 2.03
CA LEU A 51 -13.47 2.92 1.19
C LEU A 51 -14.16 3.47 -0.04
N VAL A 52 -13.82 2.91 -1.21
CA VAL A 52 -14.53 3.19 -2.46
C VAL A 52 -15.80 2.36 -2.48
N LYS A 53 -16.93 3.03 -2.24
CA LYS A 53 -18.25 2.38 -2.07
C LYS A 53 -18.84 1.98 -3.41
N GLU A 54 -19.52 0.83 -3.42
CA GLU A 54 -20.37 0.41 -4.54
C GLU A 54 -21.36 1.51 -4.95
N ASN A 55 -21.79 1.47 -6.20
CA ASN A 55 -22.71 2.44 -6.79
C ASN A 55 -22.15 3.88 -6.88
N THR A 56 -20.84 4.06 -6.81
CA THR A 56 -20.15 5.33 -7.09
C THR A 56 -19.40 5.28 -8.42
N GLN A 57 -19.18 6.44 -9.02
CA GLN A 57 -18.38 6.53 -10.24
C GLN A 57 -16.94 6.02 -10.01
N ALA A 58 -16.35 6.31 -8.85
CA ALA A 58 -15.03 5.80 -8.46
C ALA A 58 -14.98 4.26 -8.44
N TYR A 59 -16.03 3.61 -7.90
CA TYR A 59 -16.13 2.16 -7.91
C TYR A 59 -16.25 1.60 -9.33
N SER A 60 -17.09 2.20 -10.17
CA SER A 60 -17.28 1.75 -11.56
C SER A 60 -15.99 1.82 -12.39
N ILE A 61 -15.14 2.83 -12.14
CA ILE A 61 -13.81 2.91 -12.76
C ILE A 61 -12.96 1.70 -12.36
N LEU A 62 -12.86 1.40 -11.07
CA LEU A 62 -12.05 0.28 -10.57
C LEU A 62 -12.57 -1.07 -11.05
N GLU A 63 -13.89 -1.28 -11.01
CA GLU A 63 -14.51 -2.50 -11.51
C GLU A 63 -14.24 -2.71 -13.01
N ASN A 64 -14.34 -1.64 -13.81
CA ASN A 64 -14.02 -1.71 -15.24
C ASN A 64 -12.56 -2.04 -15.50
N ILE A 65 -11.63 -1.48 -14.71
CA ILE A 65 -10.20 -1.80 -14.80
C ILE A 65 -9.97 -3.28 -14.47
N VAL A 66 -10.56 -3.80 -13.40
CA VAL A 66 -10.42 -5.21 -13.02
C VAL A 66 -10.98 -6.11 -14.13
N ASN A 67 -12.18 -5.84 -14.61
CA ASN A 67 -12.79 -6.64 -15.68
C ASN A 67 -11.98 -6.64 -16.98
N THR A 68 -11.32 -5.52 -17.29
CA THR A 68 -10.54 -5.35 -18.54
C THR A 68 -9.15 -5.97 -18.44
N HIS A 69 -8.45 -5.77 -17.36
CA HIS A 69 -7.02 -6.11 -17.23
C HIS A 69 -6.76 -7.42 -16.48
N PHE A 70 -7.75 -7.91 -15.71
CA PHE A 70 -7.65 -9.11 -14.88
C PHE A 70 -8.83 -10.06 -15.12
N PRO A 71 -9.00 -10.56 -16.35
CA PRO A 71 -10.14 -11.41 -16.69
C PRO A 71 -10.15 -12.68 -15.82
N GLY A 72 -11.28 -12.93 -15.18
CA GLY A 72 -11.46 -14.05 -14.24
C GLY A 72 -11.09 -13.76 -12.80
N GLU A 73 -10.62 -12.54 -12.50
CA GLU A 73 -10.49 -12.05 -11.14
C GLU A 73 -11.65 -11.11 -10.80
N ASN A 74 -11.86 -10.91 -9.52
CA ASN A 74 -12.91 -10.06 -9.01
C ASN A 74 -12.28 -8.93 -8.20
N TYR A 75 -12.91 -7.77 -8.26
CA TYR A 75 -12.66 -6.70 -7.32
C TYR A 75 -13.22 -7.08 -5.95
N PHE A 76 -12.36 -7.07 -4.92
CA PHE A 76 -12.79 -7.34 -3.56
C PHE A 76 -13.11 -6.05 -2.83
N TRP A 77 -12.15 -5.16 -2.73
CA TRP A 77 -12.33 -3.84 -2.13
C TRP A 77 -11.15 -2.92 -2.46
N GLY A 78 -11.37 -1.65 -2.30
CA GLY A 78 -10.32 -0.66 -2.48
C GLY A 78 -10.56 0.59 -1.64
N ASN A 79 -9.46 1.27 -1.43
CA ASN A 79 -9.42 2.49 -0.65
C ASN A 79 -8.76 3.61 -1.45
N PHE A 80 -9.34 4.80 -1.37
CA PHE A 80 -8.55 6.00 -1.51
C PHE A 80 -7.71 6.15 -0.24
N GLN A 81 -6.43 6.41 -0.39
CA GLN A 81 -5.52 6.59 0.73
C GLN A 81 -4.82 7.95 0.63
N ARG A 82 -4.87 8.71 1.71
CA ARG A 82 -3.99 9.85 1.93
C ARG A 82 -2.95 9.44 2.95
N GLN A 83 -1.75 9.18 2.47
CA GLN A 83 -0.63 8.74 3.30
C GLN A 83 0.20 9.94 3.71
N VAL A 84 0.49 10.04 5.00
CA VAL A 84 1.31 11.12 5.58
C VAL A 84 2.68 10.64 6.07
N THR A 85 2.89 9.32 6.11
CA THR A 85 4.17 8.70 6.47
C THR A 85 4.51 7.55 5.51
N SER A 86 5.79 7.17 5.46
CA SER A 86 6.26 6.02 4.69
C SER A 86 5.81 4.71 5.34
N HIS A 87 5.59 3.69 4.53
CA HIS A 87 5.31 2.34 5.00
C HIS A 87 6.60 1.55 5.20
N SER A 88 6.68 0.83 6.30
CA SER A 88 7.77 -0.11 6.59
C SER A 88 7.73 -1.31 5.65
N LEU A 89 8.77 -2.15 5.75
CA LEU A 89 8.81 -3.44 5.07
C LEU A 89 7.68 -4.36 5.57
N HIS A 90 6.80 -4.79 4.68
CA HIS A 90 5.62 -5.59 5.02
C HIS A 90 5.10 -6.38 3.82
N VAL A 91 4.13 -7.23 4.07
CA VAL A 91 3.21 -7.81 3.08
C VAL A 91 1.79 -7.32 3.40
N ASP A 92 0.94 -7.30 2.40
CA ASP A 92 -0.49 -7.02 2.62
C ASP A 92 -1.11 -8.25 3.29
N GLU A 93 -1.26 -8.20 4.63
CA GLU A 93 -1.73 -9.33 5.42
C GLU A 93 -3.21 -9.62 5.20
N PHE A 94 -3.51 -10.37 4.15
CA PHE A 94 -4.80 -11.02 4.02
C PHE A 94 -4.74 -12.48 4.45
N GLY A 95 -3.57 -13.06 4.44
CA GLY A 95 -3.15 -14.31 5.05
C GLY A 95 -4.17 -15.43 4.93
N LYS A 96 -4.31 -16.17 6.03
CA LYS A 96 -5.19 -17.33 6.14
C LYS A 96 -6.67 -16.99 6.00
N ASP A 97 -7.05 -15.75 6.27
CA ASP A 97 -8.44 -15.32 6.30
C ASP A 97 -8.99 -14.97 4.89
N ARG A 98 -8.09 -14.62 3.96
CA ARG A 98 -8.46 -14.23 2.60
C ARG A 98 -7.51 -14.83 1.56
N PRO A 99 -7.42 -16.16 1.46
CA PRO A 99 -6.52 -16.85 0.53
C PRO A 99 -6.91 -16.68 -0.94
N ASP A 100 -8.08 -16.14 -1.20
CA ASP A 100 -8.63 -15.84 -2.51
C ASP A 100 -8.14 -14.49 -3.07
N MET A 101 -7.56 -13.61 -2.27
CA MET A 101 -6.89 -12.41 -2.75
C MET A 101 -5.51 -12.75 -3.31
N THR A 102 -5.29 -12.37 -4.54
CA THR A 102 -4.06 -12.73 -5.26
C THR A 102 -3.14 -11.54 -5.50
N HIS A 103 -3.72 -10.36 -5.72
CA HIS A 103 -2.93 -9.21 -6.11
C HIS A 103 -3.36 -7.93 -5.40
N THR A 104 -2.37 -7.08 -5.16
CA THR A 104 -2.53 -5.68 -4.80
C THR A 104 -2.22 -4.81 -6.02
N ILE A 105 -3.04 -3.80 -6.25
CA ILE A 105 -2.83 -2.79 -7.29
C ILE A 105 -2.83 -1.41 -6.62
N ILE A 106 -1.77 -0.64 -6.86
CA ILE A 106 -1.66 0.73 -6.36
C ILE A 106 -1.66 1.68 -7.56
N PHE A 107 -2.60 2.61 -7.58
CA PHE A 107 -2.73 3.65 -8.60
C PHE A 107 -2.18 4.97 -8.05
N ALA A 108 -1.28 5.60 -8.80
CA ALA A 108 -0.78 6.92 -8.49
C ALA A 108 -1.78 7.99 -8.95
N LEU A 109 -2.17 8.89 -8.06
CA LEU A 109 -3.07 10.01 -8.38
C LEU A 109 -2.34 11.33 -8.62
N ASP A 110 -1.04 11.37 -8.32
CA ASP A 110 -0.17 12.54 -8.49
C ASP A 110 1.20 12.14 -9.01
N ASP A 111 1.85 13.09 -9.70
CA ASP A 111 3.25 12.96 -10.08
C ASP A 111 4.14 13.21 -8.87
N GLN A 112 4.77 12.16 -8.37
CA GLN A 112 5.63 12.23 -7.19
C GLN A 112 6.91 11.41 -7.40
N PRO A 113 7.86 11.94 -8.15
CA PRO A 113 9.05 11.20 -8.58
C PRO A 113 9.98 10.77 -7.43
N LYS A 114 9.84 11.39 -6.27
CA LYS A 114 10.57 11.04 -5.04
C LYS A 114 9.93 9.87 -4.29
N PHE A 115 8.68 9.54 -4.59
CA PHE A 115 7.97 8.45 -3.93
C PHE A 115 8.15 7.19 -4.74
N LYS A 116 8.59 6.15 -4.05
CA LYS A 116 8.84 4.84 -4.64
C LYS A 116 8.09 3.78 -3.84
N ALA A 117 7.54 2.81 -4.54
CA ALA A 117 7.22 1.51 -3.95
C ALA A 117 8.28 0.53 -4.44
N ILE A 118 8.91 -0.17 -3.53
CA ILE A 118 10.00 -1.10 -3.79
C ILE A 118 9.50 -2.49 -3.46
N ILE A 119 9.50 -3.36 -4.44
CA ILE A 119 8.92 -4.69 -4.36
C ILE A 119 10.04 -5.72 -4.52
N PHE A 120 10.07 -6.70 -3.61
CA PHE A 120 11.01 -7.81 -3.62
C PHE A 120 10.33 -9.10 -4.08
N LYS A 121 11.10 -10.11 -4.46
CA LYS A 121 10.57 -11.38 -4.96
C LYS A 121 10.06 -12.32 -3.87
N GLU A 122 10.52 -12.12 -2.64
CA GLU A 122 10.13 -12.97 -1.53
C GLU A 122 8.64 -12.84 -1.20
N LEU A 123 8.02 -13.98 -0.89
CA LEU A 123 6.60 -14.13 -0.57
C LEU A 123 6.44 -14.61 0.87
N PHE A 124 5.56 -13.98 1.63
CA PHE A 124 5.22 -14.35 2.98
C PHE A 124 3.70 -14.35 3.19
N ASN A 125 3.21 -15.27 3.98
CA ASN A 125 1.80 -15.30 4.35
C ASN A 125 1.44 -14.31 5.47
N SER A 126 2.44 -13.87 6.23
CA SER A 126 2.29 -12.91 7.32
C SER A 126 3.57 -12.11 7.52
N CYS A 127 3.44 -10.87 8.01
CA CYS A 127 4.58 -10.06 8.44
C CYS A 127 5.38 -10.72 9.56
N GLN A 128 4.75 -11.56 10.37
CA GLN A 128 5.41 -12.32 11.44
C GLN A 128 6.43 -13.34 10.91
N ASP A 129 6.29 -13.77 9.66
CA ASP A 129 7.21 -14.72 9.03
C ASP A 129 8.49 -14.03 8.52
N ILE A 130 8.47 -12.71 8.37
CA ILE A 130 9.58 -11.95 7.76
C ILE A 130 10.80 -11.93 8.69
N GLU A 131 10.61 -11.64 9.97
CA GLU A 131 11.73 -11.49 10.92
C GLU A 131 12.53 -12.78 11.09
N PRO A 132 11.92 -13.96 11.35
CA PRO A 132 12.66 -15.21 11.40
C PRO A 132 13.40 -15.56 10.11
N TYR A 133 12.79 -15.28 8.96
CA TYR A 133 13.44 -15.47 7.66
C TYR A 133 14.66 -14.56 7.51
N MET A 134 14.55 -13.30 7.89
CA MET A 134 15.66 -12.35 7.81
C MET A 134 16.79 -12.68 8.78
N GLU A 135 16.49 -13.16 9.99
CA GLU A 135 17.51 -13.63 10.93
C GLU A 135 18.40 -14.72 10.33
N GLU A 136 17.83 -15.60 9.52
CA GLU A 136 18.60 -16.63 8.81
C GLU A 136 19.38 -16.04 7.63
N LYS A 137 18.75 -15.19 6.84
CA LYS A 137 19.38 -14.55 5.68
C LYS A 137 20.56 -13.66 6.06
N LEU A 138 20.48 -12.94 7.15
CA LEU A 138 21.55 -12.05 7.65
C LEU A 138 22.85 -12.80 7.99
N LYS A 139 22.81 -14.12 8.21
CA LYS A 139 24.00 -14.95 8.40
C LYS A 139 24.77 -15.19 7.09
N GLY A 140 24.10 -15.02 5.95
CA GLY A 140 24.66 -15.19 4.61
C GLY A 140 25.22 -13.89 4.02
N PRO A 141 25.80 -13.97 2.81
CA PRO A 141 26.28 -12.80 2.10
C PRO A 141 25.11 -11.92 1.64
N LYS A 142 25.37 -10.61 1.54
CA LYS A 142 24.46 -9.70 0.85
C LYS A 142 24.32 -10.10 -0.63
N ILE A 143 23.11 -10.05 -1.13
CA ILE A 143 22.81 -10.36 -2.54
C ILE A 143 22.75 -9.11 -3.42
N SER A 144 22.61 -7.93 -2.78
CA SER A 144 22.57 -6.64 -3.48
C SER A 144 23.29 -5.55 -2.67
N ASN A 145 23.36 -4.36 -3.25
CA ASN A 145 23.78 -3.15 -2.57
C ASN A 145 22.68 -2.08 -2.67
N ILE A 146 21.45 -2.52 -2.75
CA ILE A 146 20.32 -1.64 -2.97
C ILE A 146 20.16 -0.60 -1.85
N SER A 147 20.56 -0.94 -0.60
CA SER A 147 20.60 -0.01 0.52
C SER A 147 21.49 1.22 0.30
N LYS A 148 22.38 1.18 -0.70
CA LYS A 148 23.27 2.29 -1.07
C LYS A 148 22.76 3.08 -2.27
N THR A 149 21.66 2.66 -2.88
CA THR A 149 21.07 3.41 -4.00
C THR A 149 20.31 4.62 -3.50
N GLU A 150 20.23 5.66 -4.33
CA GLU A 150 19.44 6.86 -4.01
C GLU A 150 17.98 6.52 -3.72
N ASP A 151 17.43 5.52 -4.40
CA ASP A 151 16.05 5.08 -4.22
C ASP A 151 15.78 4.53 -2.82
N LEU A 152 16.78 3.87 -2.22
CA LEU A 152 16.67 3.32 -0.86
C LEU A 152 17.32 4.17 0.22
N ASP A 153 18.15 5.13 -0.15
CA ASP A 153 18.63 6.13 0.81
C ASP A 153 17.46 6.92 1.41
N HIS A 154 16.31 6.78 0.76
CA HIS A 154 15.04 7.33 1.15
C HIS A 154 14.06 6.29 1.72
N CYS A 155 14.41 5.00 1.72
CA CYS A 155 13.70 3.96 2.43
C CYS A 155 14.17 3.94 3.84
N ALA A 156 13.74 4.90 4.60
CA ALA A 156 13.88 4.65 5.89
C ALA A 156 14.76 4.96 6.91
N ASP A 157 14.28 5.72 7.60
CA ASP A 157 14.66 5.75 8.99
C ASP A 157 13.77 4.85 9.87
N TRP A 158 13.32 3.74 9.33
CA TRP A 158 12.69 2.73 10.16
C TRP A 158 13.77 1.97 10.94
N ARG A 159 14.53 2.76 11.74
CA ARG A 159 15.40 2.29 12.82
C ARG A 159 16.31 1.15 12.41
N ASP A 160 17.07 1.37 11.35
CA ASP A 160 18.13 0.48 10.89
C ASP A 160 17.68 -0.91 10.38
N LEU A 161 16.55 -1.45 10.85
CA LEU A 161 16.12 -2.80 10.52
C LEU A 161 15.74 -2.95 9.05
N THR A 162 14.83 -2.13 8.54
CA THR A 162 14.36 -2.29 7.16
C THR A 162 15.47 -2.04 6.13
N ARG A 163 16.29 -1.01 6.34
CA ARG A 163 17.43 -0.71 5.48
C ARG A 163 18.44 -1.85 5.48
N ASN A 164 18.70 -2.42 6.65
CA ASN A 164 19.62 -3.53 6.77
C ASN A 164 19.11 -4.76 6.02
N TYR A 165 17.81 -5.01 5.96
CA TYR A 165 17.26 -6.19 5.32
C TYR A 165 17.25 -6.13 3.79
N CYS A 166 17.08 -4.95 3.20
CA CYS A 166 16.94 -4.80 1.76
C CYS A 166 18.11 -5.38 0.95
N ASP A 167 19.32 -5.38 1.47
CA ASP A 167 20.48 -5.94 0.79
C ASP A 167 20.48 -7.47 0.72
N TRP A 168 19.67 -8.15 1.50
CA TRP A 168 19.50 -9.61 1.51
C TRP A 168 18.20 -10.08 0.83
N LEU A 169 17.39 -9.14 0.35
CA LEU A 169 16.18 -9.41 -0.40
C LEU A 169 16.44 -9.24 -1.90
N GLU A 170 15.80 -10.07 -2.72
CA GLU A 170 15.92 -10.00 -4.17
C GLU A 170 14.96 -8.97 -4.73
N LEU A 171 15.50 -7.85 -5.22
CA LEU A 171 14.71 -6.81 -5.84
C LEU A 171 13.96 -7.35 -7.07
N GLU A 172 12.65 -7.18 -7.12
CA GLU A 172 11.87 -7.41 -8.34
C GLU A 172 11.69 -6.12 -9.14
N GLY A 173 11.43 -4.99 -8.46
CA GLY A 173 11.36 -3.71 -9.14
C GLY A 173 11.03 -2.54 -8.24
N ILE A 174 11.10 -1.36 -8.84
CA ILE A 174 10.81 -0.08 -8.21
C ILE A 174 9.74 0.63 -9.03
N PHE A 175 8.65 0.98 -8.40
CA PHE A 175 7.60 1.80 -8.98
C PHE A 175 7.77 3.25 -8.53
N THR A 176 7.90 4.16 -9.49
CA THR A 176 7.87 5.60 -9.26
C THR A 176 6.45 6.12 -9.50
N TYR A 177 5.92 6.88 -8.57
CA TYR A 177 4.56 7.40 -8.67
C TYR A 177 4.48 8.48 -9.74
N LYS A 178 3.81 8.13 -10.85
CA LYS A 178 3.42 9.04 -11.94
C LYS A 178 1.91 8.96 -12.08
N ALA A 179 1.27 10.11 -12.12
CA ALA A 179 -0.20 10.21 -12.19
C ALA A 179 -0.77 9.38 -13.35
N GLY A 180 -1.73 8.52 -13.04
CA GLY A 180 -2.37 7.61 -13.98
C GLY A 180 -1.72 6.25 -14.13
N ASP A 181 -0.49 6.06 -13.65
CA ASP A 181 0.18 4.77 -13.66
C ASP A 181 -0.22 3.91 -12.45
N ALA A 182 -0.09 2.60 -12.59
CA ALA A 182 -0.30 1.66 -11.49
C ALA A 182 0.81 0.62 -11.41
N VAL A 183 1.02 0.10 -10.21
CA VAL A 183 1.81 -1.10 -9.97
C VAL A 183 0.94 -2.23 -9.48
N LEU A 184 1.16 -3.41 -10.04
CA LEU A 184 0.54 -4.68 -9.68
C LEU A 184 1.60 -5.62 -9.11
N PHE A 185 1.32 -6.22 -7.97
CA PHE A 185 2.17 -7.25 -7.35
C PHE A 185 1.31 -8.24 -6.54
N ASP A 186 1.90 -9.39 -6.19
CA ASP A 186 1.25 -10.39 -5.34
C ASP A 186 1.02 -9.82 -3.93
N THR A 187 -0.14 -10.05 -3.33
CA THR A 187 -0.47 -9.56 -1.98
C THR A 187 0.50 -10.06 -0.91
N ASN A 188 1.10 -11.22 -1.15
CA ASN A 188 2.08 -11.84 -0.25
C ASN A 188 3.51 -11.38 -0.53
N GLN A 189 3.73 -10.56 -1.55
CA GLN A 189 5.04 -10.04 -1.90
C GLN A 189 5.51 -8.99 -0.90
N ILE A 190 6.72 -9.17 -0.37
CA ILE A 190 7.29 -8.21 0.55
C ILE A 190 7.62 -6.91 -0.19
N HIS A 191 7.22 -5.80 0.40
CA HIS A 191 7.41 -4.48 -0.18
C HIS A 191 7.59 -3.38 0.87
N VAL A 192 8.09 -2.23 0.42
CA VAL A 192 8.36 -1.08 1.26
C VAL A 192 8.17 0.20 0.44
N THR A 193 7.89 1.31 1.09
CA THR A 193 7.90 2.62 0.43
C THR A 193 9.17 3.40 0.74
N SER A 194 9.58 4.28 -0.18
CA SER A 194 10.68 5.20 0.08
C SER A 194 10.36 6.13 1.25
N TYR A 195 11.41 6.56 1.97
CA TYR A 195 11.28 7.50 3.10
C TYR A 195 11.15 8.94 2.60
N TRP A 196 9.94 9.30 2.20
CA TRP A 196 9.64 10.61 1.65
C TRP A 196 9.39 11.69 2.72
N ASN A 197 9.15 11.32 3.96
CA ASN A 197 8.94 12.25 5.08
C ASN A 197 10.10 13.21 5.33
N LYS A 198 11.28 12.90 4.83
CA LYS A 198 12.45 13.80 4.94
C LYS A 198 12.38 15.00 4.00
N TYR A 199 11.44 15.01 3.07
CA TYR A 199 11.23 16.11 2.16
C TYR A 199 10.12 17.01 2.70
N PRO A 200 10.45 18.19 3.25
CA PRO A 200 9.45 19.06 3.90
C PRO A 200 8.39 19.60 2.94
N GLU A 201 8.67 19.61 1.65
CA GLU A 201 7.72 19.98 0.62
C GLU A 201 6.59 18.95 0.40
N PHE A 202 6.79 17.71 0.87
CA PHE A 202 5.79 16.65 0.73
C PHE A 202 5.14 16.35 2.08
N GLN A 203 3.90 16.79 2.24
CA GLN A 203 3.13 16.55 3.46
C GLN A 203 2.28 15.27 3.39
N SER A 204 1.87 14.90 2.19
CA SER A 204 1.08 13.69 1.97
C SER A 204 1.15 13.25 0.52
N ARG A 205 0.77 11.99 0.27
CA ARG A 205 0.51 11.49 -1.09
C ARG A 205 -0.88 10.89 -1.16
N ASP A 206 -1.53 11.09 -2.30
CA ASP A 206 -2.82 10.48 -2.60
C ASP A 206 -2.65 9.32 -3.58
N LEU A 207 -3.27 8.21 -3.25
CA LEU A 207 -3.29 7.02 -4.09
C LEU A 207 -4.62 6.27 -3.94
N VAL A 208 -4.88 5.35 -4.86
CA VAL A 208 -5.91 4.34 -4.69
C VAL A 208 -5.24 2.98 -4.63
N GLN A 209 -5.59 2.18 -3.64
CA GLN A 209 -5.15 0.80 -3.53
C GLN A 209 -6.36 -0.11 -3.63
N ILE A 210 -6.27 -1.15 -4.46
CA ILE A 210 -7.29 -2.18 -4.55
C ILE A 210 -6.69 -3.56 -4.38
N HIS A 211 -7.54 -4.49 -3.97
CA HIS A 211 -7.21 -5.90 -3.89
C HIS A 211 -8.13 -6.69 -4.82
N VAL A 212 -7.54 -7.57 -5.57
CA VAL A 212 -8.22 -8.43 -6.56
C VAL A 212 -7.86 -9.88 -6.35
N GLY A 213 -8.71 -10.78 -6.81
CA GLY A 213 -8.45 -12.20 -6.73
C GLY A 213 -9.59 -13.06 -7.23
N LYS A 214 -9.46 -14.36 -7.04
CA LYS A 214 -10.47 -15.35 -7.47
C LYS A 214 -11.48 -15.53 -6.35
N ARG A 215 -12.74 -15.16 -6.59
CA ARG A 215 -13.82 -15.48 -5.63
C ARG A 215 -13.91 -16.99 -5.43
N SER A 216 -13.63 -17.43 -4.22
CA SER A 216 -14.07 -18.73 -3.76
C SER A 216 -15.60 -18.71 -3.54
N PRO A 217 -16.33 -19.80 -3.79
CA PRO A 217 -17.75 -19.89 -3.45
C PRO A 217 -18.07 -19.60 -1.99
N ASN A 218 -17.05 -19.65 -1.12
CA ASN A 218 -17.15 -19.40 0.31
C ASN A 218 -16.54 -18.03 0.74
N SER A 219 -16.10 -17.21 -0.21
CA SER A 219 -15.54 -15.91 0.14
C SER A 219 -16.66 -14.96 0.58
N TYR A 220 -16.59 -14.51 1.83
CA TYR A 220 -17.47 -13.48 2.34
C TYR A 220 -17.17 -12.15 1.66
N SER A 221 -18.15 -11.62 0.94
CA SER A 221 -18.14 -10.23 0.47
C SER A 221 -18.50 -9.28 1.63
N ASP A 222 -17.73 -9.30 2.72
CA ASP A 222 -18.12 -8.53 3.89
C ASP A 222 -17.34 -7.21 3.99
N GLN A 223 -17.63 -6.30 3.04
CA GLN A 223 -17.23 -4.90 3.19
C GLN A 223 -17.79 -4.28 4.48
N THR A 224 -18.83 -4.88 5.07
CA THR A 224 -19.49 -4.39 6.28
C THR A 224 -18.67 -4.62 7.55
N GLN A 225 -17.75 -5.58 7.59
CA GLN A 225 -16.93 -5.80 8.79
C GLN A 225 -15.81 -4.77 8.98
N ILE A 226 -15.33 -4.15 7.90
CA ILE A 226 -14.28 -3.11 7.97
C ILE A 226 -14.87 -1.78 8.49
N GLN A 227 -16.18 -1.57 8.39
CA GLN A 227 -16.84 -0.33 8.83
C GLN A 227 -17.15 -0.26 10.34
N LYS A 228 -16.80 -1.26 11.13
CA LYS A 228 -17.02 -1.26 12.59
C LYS A 228 -15.95 -0.56 13.41
N GLY A 229 -15.08 0.24 12.78
CA GLY A 229 -14.31 1.24 13.52
C GLY A 229 -15.27 2.28 14.12
N GLU A 230 -15.11 2.60 15.40
CA GLU A 230 -15.85 3.67 16.04
C GLU A 230 -15.70 4.98 15.25
N PRO A 231 -16.73 5.85 15.24
CA PRO A 231 -16.62 7.15 14.59
C PRO A 231 -15.44 7.92 15.17
N ILE A 232 -14.52 8.31 14.30
CA ILE A 232 -13.29 8.99 14.68
C ILE A 232 -13.64 10.37 15.22
N PRO A 233 -13.08 10.78 16.38
CA PRO A 233 -13.19 12.15 16.85
C PRO A 233 -12.71 13.13 15.78
N ASP A 234 -13.34 14.26 15.69
CA ASP A 234 -12.98 15.32 14.74
C ASP A 234 -11.50 15.70 14.90
N LEU A 235 -10.70 15.34 13.90
CA LEU A 235 -9.24 15.52 13.94
C LEU A 235 -8.79 16.80 13.24
N THR A 236 -9.64 17.83 13.22
CA THR A 236 -9.27 19.16 12.73
C THR A 236 -8.16 19.81 13.57
N ASP A 237 -7.89 19.31 14.78
CA ASP A 237 -6.96 19.89 15.75
C ASP A 237 -5.66 19.11 16.00
N ILE A 238 -5.31 18.14 15.16
CA ILE A 238 -3.98 17.54 15.24
C ILE A 238 -3.00 18.47 14.54
N ASP A 239 -2.36 19.30 15.35
CA ASP A 239 -1.21 20.12 14.98
C ASP A 239 -0.05 19.17 14.62
N ILE A 240 0.12 18.90 13.33
CA ILE A 240 1.23 18.09 12.80
C ILE A 240 2.45 19.04 12.76
N ARG A 241 3.19 19.11 13.85
CA ARG A 241 4.52 19.71 13.92
C ARG A 241 5.59 18.67 13.64
#